data_5230a246ba5eeeec19ec7d7107e905ff
#
_entry.id   5230a246ba5eeeec19ec7d7107e905ff
#
_cell.length_a   1.000
_cell.length_b   1.000
_cell.length_c   1.000
_cell.angle_alpha   90.00
_cell.angle_beta   90.00
_cell.angle_gamma   90.00
#
_symmetry.space_group_name_H-M   'P 1'
#
loop_
_entity.id
_entity.type
_entity.pdbx_description
1 polymer ?
#
loop_
_entity_poly.entity_id
_entity_poly.type
_entity_poly.pdbx_seq_one_letter_code
_entity_poly.pdbx_strand_id
1 'polypeptide(L)'
;MTASAVRPVALVTGASSGVGHAYARQLAEGGWDLVPVARRASRLEALASRLQTPGGVTVMPLVADLTDEAGLALVVERIDRGVDLVVNCAGFAGYMPFAELSSEVADSLIDVHVRAVTHLTGAAVRAMVPNRRGAIINVASLLAFSESAVLSRFNRATYAGCKAFIVTFTQLVAQEVHDHGIKVQVCCPGAVETEFHDVAGVPNPPAAMSPEAVVTASLRALDAGEVVCVPGLEDPSVIDRYHQAHREMLRQGNRPELAERYRVAAG
;
A
#
# COMPACT_ATOMS: atom_id res chain seq x y z
N MET A 1 7.29 -4.88 -40.60
CA MET A 1 6.56 -4.13 -39.54
C MET A 1 6.53 -5.02 -38.31
N THR A 2 7.42 -4.81 -37.37
CA THR A 2 7.41 -5.53 -36.09
C THR A 2 6.15 -5.11 -35.34
N ALA A 3 5.29 -6.07 -35.00
CA ALA A 3 4.15 -5.81 -34.13
C ALA A 3 4.68 -5.10 -32.85
N SER A 4 4.22 -3.88 -32.60
CA SER A 4 4.53 -3.20 -31.34
C SER A 4 4.02 -4.08 -30.21
N ALA A 5 4.94 -4.62 -29.42
CA ALA A 5 4.55 -5.39 -28.24
C ALA A 5 3.65 -4.50 -27.38
N VAL A 6 2.48 -5.01 -27.00
CA VAL A 6 1.56 -4.29 -26.10
C VAL A 6 2.28 -4.08 -24.79
N ARG A 7 2.47 -2.81 -24.40
CA ARG A 7 3.11 -2.48 -23.12
C ARG A 7 2.20 -2.85 -21.95
N PRO A 8 2.77 -3.31 -20.84
CA PRO A 8 1.99 -3.52 -19.63
C PRO A 8 1.51 -2.19 -19.06
N VAL A 9 0.37 -2.18 -18.41
CA VAL A 9 -0.28 -1.00 -17.84
C VAL A 9 -0.22 -1.05 -16.32
N ALA A 10 0.30 0.01 -15.69
CA ALA A 10 0.30 0.17 -14.25
C ALA A 10 -0.63 1.32 -13.80
N LEU A 11 -1.50 1.04 -12.84
CA LEU A 11 -2.29 2.04 -12.15
C LEU A 11 -1.66 2.33 -10.79
N VAL A 12 -1.37 3.62 -10.53
CA VAL A 12 -0.70 4.05 -9.30
C VAL A 12 -1.53 5.13 -8.61
N THR A 13 -2.05 4.84 -7.43
CA THR A 13 -2.76 5.83 -6.61
C THR A 13 -1.78 6.67 -5.78
N GLY A 14 -2.13 7.93 -5.48
CA GLY A 14 -1.23 8.85 -4.78
C GLY A 14 -0.05 9.35 -5.65
N ALA A 15 -0.14 9.25 -6.97
CA ALA A 15 0.97 9.53 -7.90
C ALA A 15 1.40 11.00 -7.98
N SER A 16 0.71 11.92 -7.32
CA SER A 16 1.01 13.36 -7.39
C SER A 16 2.19 13.78 -6.51
N SER A 17 2.73 12.91 -5.64
CA SER A 17 3.88 13.20 -4.77
C SER A 17 4.49 11.93 -4.14
N GLY A 18 5.64 12.09 -3.52
CA GLY A 18 6.27 11.09 -2.64
C GLY A 18 6.45 9.72 -3.31
N VAL A 19 6.14 8.68 -2.56
CA VAL A 19 6.35 7.28 -2.98
C VAL A 19 5.52 6.92 -4.23
N GLY A 20 4.26 7.39 -4.32
CA GLY A 20 3.42 7.15 -5.49
C GLY A 20 3.97 7.80 -6.77
N HIS A 21 4.55 9.01 -6.66
CA HIS A 21 5.24 9.67 -7.75
C HIS A 21 6.50 8.90 -8.19
N ALA A 22 7.27 8.39 -7.23
CA ALA A 22 8.44 7.58 -7.52
C ALA A 22 8.08 6.26 -8.21
N TYR A 23 6.98 5.58 -7.79
CA TYR A 23 6.45 4.41 -8.52
C TYR A 23 6.13 4.75 -9.97
N ALA A 24 5.36 5.82 -10.21
CA ALA A 24 4.99 6.21 -11.57
C ALA A 24 6.23 6.47 -12.44
N ARG A 25 7.24 7.14 -11.90
CA ARG A 25 8.51 7.39 -12.62
C ARG A 25 9.26 6.11 -12.95
N GLN A 26 9.55 5.26 -11.96
CA GLN A 26 10.35 4.04 -12.19
C GLN A 26 9.63 3.04 -13.09
N LEU A 27 8.30 2.94 -12.99
CA LEU A 27 7.51 2.10 -13.90
C LEU A 27 7.55 2.63 -15.34
N ALA A 28 7.45 3.96 -15.56
CA ALA A 28 7.62 4.55 -16.89
C ALA A 28 9.01 4.29 -17.46
N GLU A 29 10.06 4.47 -16.66
CA GLU A 29 11.44 4.15 -17.02
C GLU A 29 11.62 2.65 -17.38
N GLY A 30 10.85 1.78 -16.72
CA GLY A 30 10.75 0.35 -17.01
C GLY A 30 9.86 -0.01 -18.22
N GLY A 31 9.31 0.98 -18.94
CA GLY A 31 8.53 0.77 -20.16
C GLY A 31 7.04 0.45 -19.95
N TRP A 32 6.49 0.75 -18.76
CA TRP A 32 5.06 0.60 -18.46
C TRP A 32 4.25 1.81 -18.91
N ASP A 33 3.09 1.56 -19.54
CA ASP A 33 2.07 2.57 -19.69
C ASP A 33 1.42 2.84 -18.32
N LEU A 34 1.04 4.10 -18.05
CA LEU A 34 0.65 4.53 -16.71
C LEU A 34 -0.77 5.08 -16.64
N VAL A 35 -1.43 4.77 -15.53
CA VAL A 35 -2.64 5.45 -15.06
C VAL A 35 -2.35 6.04 -13.68
N PRO A 36 -1.71 7.23 -13.62
CA PRO A 36 -1.47 7.90 -12.35
C PRO A 36 -2.78 8.50 -11.81
N VAL A 37 -3.12 8.17 -10.56
CA VAL A 37 -4.36 8.59 -9.89
C VAL A 37 -4.04 9.51 -8.72
N ALA A 38 -4.66 10.67 -8.65
CA ALA A 38 -4.62 11.58 -7.51
C ALA A 38 -5.71 12.67 -7.61
N ARG A 39 -5.86 13.48 -6.55
CA ARG A 39 -6.79 14.63 -6.51
C ARG A 39 -6.26 15.86 -7.23
N ARG A 40 -4.94 16.04 -7.26
CA ARG A 40 -4.26 17.25 -7.77
C ARG A 40 -4.03 17.14 -9.28
N ALA A 41 -4.98 17.60 -10.09
CA ALA A 41 -4.95 17.53 -11.57
C ALA A 41 -3.65 18.11 -12.15
N SER A 42 -3.26 19.33 -11.76
CA SER A 42 -2.07 20.00 -12.30
C SER A 42 -0.78 19.22 -12.05
N ARG A 43 -0.66 18.52 -10.92
CA ARG A 43 0.51 17.67 -10.65
C ARG A 43 0.52 16.40 -11.49
N LEU A 44 -0.64 15.82 -11.77
CA LEU A 44 -0.76 14.66 -12.67
C LEU A 44 -0.44 15.05 -14.12
N GLU A 45 -0.90 16.21 -14.57
CA GLU A 45 -0.59 16.76 -15.90
C GLU A 45 0.90 17.03 -16.06
N ALA A 46 1.55 17.64 -15.04
CA ALA A 46 2.97 17.87 -15.03
C ALA A 46 3.77 16.56 -15.05
N LEU A 47 3.31 15.53 -14.31
CA LEU A 47 3.91 14.18 -14.34
C LEU A 47 3.78 13.57 -15.74
N ALA A 48 2.59 13.60 -16.33
CA ALA A 48 2.34 13.08 -17.67
C ALA A 48 3.23 13.76 -18.71
N SER A 49 3.32 15.10 -18.69
CA SER A 49 4.15 15.88 -19.61
C SER A 49 5.65 15.55 -19.53
N ARG A 50 6.12 15.12 -18.35
CA ARG A 50 7.52 14.74 -18.15
C ARG A 50 7.83 13.31 -18.60
N LEU A 51 6.88 12.40 -18.45
CA LEU A 51 7.09 10.98 -18.71
C LEU A 51 6.71 10.57 -20.14
N GLN A 52 5.73 11.26 -20.74
CA GLN A 52 5.26 10.93 -22.07
C GLN A 52 6.20 11.47 -23.13
N THR A 53 6.76 10.57 -23.94
CA THR A 53 7.63 10.91 -25.06
C THR A 53 7.11 10.30 -26.36
N PRO A 54 7.37 10.92 -27.52
CA PRO A 54 6.99 10.34 -28.81
C PRO A 54 7.54 8.92 -28.99
N GLY A 55 6.64 7.93 -29.18
CA GLY A 55 7.03 6.52 -29.27
C GLY A 55 7.40 5.85 -27.94
N GLY A 56 7.37 6.60 -26.83
CA GLY A 56 7.59 6.12 -25.46
C GLY A 56 6.32 5.56 -24.79
N VAL A 57 6.30 5.61 -23.47
CA VAL A 57 5.16 5.15 -22.67
C VAL A 57 3.97 6.11 -22.79
N THR A 58 2.76 5.58 -22.68
CA THR A 58 1.52 6.35 -22.61
C THR A 58 1.20 6.65 -21.13
N VAL A 59 0.86 7.90 -20.84
CA VAL A 59 0.45 8.32 -19.50
C VAL A 59 -0.97 8.88 -19.57
N MET A 60 -1.89 8.27 -18.84
CA MET A 60 -3.33 8.58 -18.80
C MET A 60 -3.72 9.06 -17.40
N PRO A 61 -3.56 10.34 -17.05
CA PRO A 61 -3.92 10.85 -15.75
C PRO A 61 -5.39 10.63 -15.42
N LEU A 62 -5.68 10.19 -14.19
CA LEU A 62 -7.04 10.01 -13.70
C LEU A 62 -7.22 10.82 -12.40
N VAL A 63 -7.98 11.90 -12.47
CA VAL A 63 -8.27 12.74 -11.30
C VAL A 63 -9.40 12.10 -10.50
N ALA A 64 -9.12 11.69 -9.27
CA ALA A 64 -10.10 11.08 -8.39
C ALA A 64 -9.76 11.32 -6.91
N ASP A 65 -10.78 11.54 -6.08
CA ASP A 65 -10.70 11.45 -4.63
C ASP A 65 -11.17 10.06 -4.19
N LEU A 66 -10.30 9.32 -3.51
CA LEU A 66 -10.60 7.95 -3.07
C LEU A 66 -11.41 7.90 -1.77
N THR A 67 -11.65 9.04 -1.12
CA THR A 67 -12.56 9.15 0.01
C THR A 67 -14.00 9.38 -0.45
N ASP A 68 -14.19 9.77 -1.70
CA ASP A 68 -15.48 9.94 -2.35
C ASP A 68 -15.90 8.67 -3.11
N GLU A 69 -17.19 8.33 -3.04
CA GLU A 69 -17.75 7.13 -3.68
C GLU A 69 -17.59 7.17 -5.22
N ALA A 70 -17.90 8.33 -5.82
CA ALA A 70 -17.81 8.50 -7.28
C ALA A 70 -16.35 8.44 -7.76
N GLY A 71 -15.42 9.06 -7.01
CA GLY A 71 -13.99 8.98 -7.31
C GLY A 71 -13.45 7.56 -7.20
N LEU A 72 -13.85 6.82 -6.16
CA LEU A 72 -13.48 5.42 -5.99
C LEU A 72 -14.03 4.54 -7.12
N ALA A 73 -15.32 4.71 -7.47
CA ALA A 73 -15.96 3.97 -8.55
C ALA A 73 -15.28 4.20 -9.91
N LEU A 74 -14.87 5.43 -10.19
CA LEU A 74 -14.14 5.77 -11.42
C LEU A 74 -12.81 5.00 -11.54
N VAL A 75 -12.08 4.84 -10.42
CA VAL A 75 -10.82 4.10 -10.42
C VAL A 75 -11.06 2.58 -10.54
N VAL A 76 -12.09 2.06 -9.89
CA VAL A 76 -12.52 0.65 -10.05
C VAL A 76 -12.84 0.37 -11.50
N GLU A 77 -13.67 1.20 -12.16
CA GLU A 77 -14.02 1.06 -13.58
C GLU A 77 -12.76 1.07 -14.47
N ARG A 78 -11.75 1.90 -14.12
CA ARG A 78 -10.49 1.91 -14.88
C ARG A 78 -9.71 0.61 -14.72
N ILE A 79 -9.71 0.01 -13.52
CA ILE A 79 -9.09 -1.30 -13.28
C ILE A 79 -9.80 -2.40 -14.08
N ASP A 80 -11.13 -2.39 -14.10
CA ASP A 80 -11.95 -3.39 -14.80
C ASP A 80 -11.72 -3.38 -16.33
N ARG A 81 -11.24 -2.26 -16.88
CA ARG A 81 -10.81 -2.16 -18.30
C ARG A 81 -9.47 -2.83 -18.60
N GLY A 82 -8.81 -3.37 -17.59
CA GLY A 82 -7.53 -4.08 -17.67
C GLY A 82 -6.33 -3.22 -17.26
N VAL A 83 -5.60 -3.75 -16.29
CA VAL A 83 -4.28 -3.27 -15.84
C VAL A 83 -3.44 -4.49 -15.44
N ASP A 84 -2.13 -4.40 -15.58
CA ASP A 84 -1.20 -5.48 -15.24
C ASP A 84 -0.59 -5.30 -13.84
N LEU A 85 -0.60 -4.07 -13.32
CA LEU A 85 -0.14 -3.74 -11.96
C LEU A 85 -1.05 -2.68 -11.33
N VAL A 86 -1.46 -2.91 -10.10
CA VAL A 86 -2.11 -1.89 -9.25
C VAL A 86 -1.22 -1.58 -8.05
N VAL A 87 -0.88 -0.30 -7.88
CA VAL A 87 -0.16 0.21 -6.72
C VAL A 87 -1.07 1.10 -5.88
N ASN A 88 -1.54 0.59 -4.76
CA ASN A 88 -2.34 1.33 -3.78
C ASN A 88 -1.39 2.09 -2.83
N CYS A 89 -1.06 3.33 -3.19
CA CYS A 89 -0.12 4.18 -2.45
C CYS A 89 -0.74 5.49 -1.94
N ALA A 90 -1.98 5.80 -2.32
CA ALA A 90 -2.68 6.99 -1.82
C ALA A 90 -2.86 6.92 -0.29
N GLY A 91 -2.65 8.04 0.36
CA GLY A 91 -2.85 8.14 1.80
C GLY A 91 -2.31 9.43 2.41
N PHE A 92 -2.67 9.66 3.64
CA PHE A 92 -2.20 10.77 4.46
C PHE A 92 -2.08 10.34 5.92
N ALA A 93 -1.38 11.11 6.73
CA ALA A 93 -1.26 10.87 8.17
C ALA A 93 -2.34 11.63 8.95
N GLY A 94 -2.77 11.06 10.07
CA GLY A 94 -3.60 11.71 11.08
C GLY A 94 -2.92 11.55 12.43
N TYR A 95 -1.73 12.17 12.58
CA TYR A 95 -0.93 12.07 13.79
C TYR A 95 -1.39 13.11 14.82
N MET A 96 -2.30 12.69 15.69
CA MET A 96 -2.79 13.53 16.80
C MET A 96 -3.26 12.63 17.96
N PRO A 97 -3.40 13.16 19.18
CA PRO A 97 -4.01 12.44 20.27
C PRO A 97 -5.39 11.92 19.89
N PHE A 98 -5.69 10.67 20.21
CA PHE A 98 -6.95 10.04 19.77
C PHE A 98 -8.20 10.80 20.27
N ALA A 99 -8.10 11.41 21.45
CA ALA A 99 -9.16 12.25 22.02
C ALA A 99 -9.43 13.55 21.24
N GLU A 100 -8.47 13.97 20.40
CA GLU A 100 -8.55 15.19 19.59
C GLU A 100 -8.85 14.90 18.12
N LEU A 101 -8.83 13.63 17.74
CA LEU A 101 -9.11 13.20 16.37
C LEU A 101 -10.60 13.37 16.06
N SER A 102 -10.93 14.24 15.11
CA SER A 102 -12.33 14.41 14.70
C SER A 102 -12.80 13.18 13.92
N SER A 103 -14.13 12.94 13.94
CA SER A 103 -14.75 11.83 13.20
C SER A 103 -14.47 11.94 11.71
N GLU A 104 -14.51 13.14 11.14
CA GLU A 104 -14.30 13.39 9.71
C GLU A 104 -12.87 12.98 9.27
N VAL A 105 -11.87 13.28 10.10
CA VAL A 105 -10.48 12.87 9.82
C VAL A 105 -10.32 11.37 10.01
N ALA A 106 -10.93 10.79 11.04
CA ALA A 106 -10.91 9.35 11.27
C ALA A 106 -11.57 8.59 10.10
N ASP A 107 -12.74 9.03 9.66
CA ASP A 107 -13.48 8.46 8.53
C ASP A 107 -12.66 8.57 7.24
N SER A 108 -12.07 9.74 6.96
CA SER A 108 -11.20 9.93 5.79
C SER A 108 -9.98 9.02 5.79
N LEU A 109 -9.38 8.75 6.96
CA LEU A 109 -8.28 7.80 7.11
C LEU A 109 -8.73 6.37 6.78
N ILE A 110 -9.89 5.97 7.31
CA ILE A 110 -10.48 4.65 7.04
C ILE A 110 -10.85 4.53 5.57
N ASP A 111 -11.46 5.56 4.99
CA ASP A 111 -11.85 5.56 3.59
C ASP A 111 -10.66 5.35 2.65
N VAL A 112 -9.57 6.11 2.83
CA VAL A 112 -8.43 6.01 1.92
C VAL A 112 -7.56 4.78 2.18
N HIS A 113 -7.37 4.39 3.44
CA HIS A 113 -6.44 3.30 3.79
C HIS A 113 -7.11 1.93 3.90
N VAL A 114 -8.40 1.87 4.17
CA VAL A 114 -9.13 0.60 4.35
C VAL A 114 -10.09 0.38 3.19
N ARG A 115 -11.12 1.24 3.06
CA ARG A 115 -12.17 1.08 2.05
C ARG A 115 -11.61 1.11 0.62
N ALA A 116 -10.83 2.15 0.27
CA ALA A 116 -10.27 2.26 -1.07
C ALA A 116 -9.32 1.10 -1.39
N VAL A 117 -8.39 0.77 -0.49
CA VAL A 117 -7.46 -0.36 -0.70
C VAL A 117 -8.21 -1.67 -0.90
N THR A 118 -9.27 -1.93 -0.12
CA THR A 118 -10.08 -3.14 -0.25
C THR A 118 -10.78 -3.19 -1.62
N HIS A 119 -11.45 -2.12 -2.03
CA HIS A 119 -12.18 -2.06 -3.29
C HIS A 119 -11.26 -2.17 -4.51
N LEU A 120 -10.14 -1.43 -4.52
CA LEU A 120 -9.19 -1.43 -5.64
C LEU A 120 -8.46 -2.77 -5.75
N THR A 121 -8.05 -3.36 -4.62
CA THR A 121 -7.47 -4.71 -4.59
C THR A 121 -8.48 -5.76 -5.08
N GLY A 122 -9.74 -5.67 -4.64
CA GLY A 122 -10.80 -6.57 -5.09
C GLY A 122 -11.08 -6.45 -6.59
N ALA A 123 -11.11 -5.23 -7.15
CA ALA A 123 -11.24 -5.01 -8.59
C ALA A 123 -10.05 -5.61 -9.35
N ALA A 124 -8.82 -5.36 -8.87
CA ALA A 124 -7.60 -5.91 -9.48
C ALA A 124 -7.63 -7.46 -9.49
N VAL A 125 -7.96 -8.10 -8.37
CA VAL A 125 -8.08 -9.56 -8.28
C VAL A 125 -9.10 -10.08 -9.30
N ARG A 126 -10.30 -9.49 -9.36
CA ARG A 126 -11.33 -9.92 -10.33
C ARG A 126 -10.88 -9.78 -11.78
N ALA A 127 -10.16 -8.72 -12.12
CA ALA A 127 -9.66 -8.49 -13.46
C ALA A 127 -8.47 -9.41 -13.83
N MET A 128 -7.62 -9.75 -12.86
CA MET A 128 -6.36 -10.49 -13.10
C MET A 128 -6.53 -12.01 -13.01
N VAL A 129 -7.39 -12.53 -12.13
CA VAL A 129 -7.59 -13.99 -11.91
C VAL A 129 -7.92 -14.74 -13.18
N PRO A 130 -8.87 -14.28 -14.05
CA PRO A 130 -9.20 -14.99 -15.28
C PRO A 130 -8.02 -15.10 -16.25
N ASN A 131 -7.13 -14.13 -16.24
CA ASN A 131 -5.96 -14.05 -17.10
C ASN A 131 -4.72 -14.73 -16.51
N ARG A 132 -4.79 -15.15 -15.25
CA ARG A 132 -3.69 -15.75 -14.47
C ARG A 132 -2.41 -14.92 -14.53
N ARG A 133 -2.54 -13.61 -14.59
CA ARG A 133 -1.45 -12.64 -14.73
C ARG A 133 -1.81 -11.32 -14.10
N GLY A 134 -0.87 -10.74 -13.37
CA GLY A 134 -0.97 -9.41 -12.78
C GLY A 134 -0.20 -9.28 -11.48
N ALA A 135 -0.14 -8.07 -10.99
CA ALA A 135 0.48 -7.79 -9.70
C ALA A 135 -0.25 -6.70 -8.92
N ILE A 136 -0.18 -6.76 -7.60
CA ILE A 136 -0.79 -5.80 -6.69
C ILE A 136 0.25 -5.43 -5.62
N ILE A 137 0.48 -4.14 -5.43
CA ILE A 137 1.29 -3.61 -4.33
C ILE A 137 0.40 -2.72 -3.47
N ASN A 138 0.27 -3.07 -2.19
CA ASN A 138 -0.39 -2.24 -1.19
C ASN A 138 0.66 -1.58 -0.30
N VAL A 139 0.71 -0.25 -0.27
CA VAL A 139 1.70 0.49 0.53
C VAL A 139 1.16 0.70 1.94
N ALA A 140 1.73 -0.03 2.89
CA ALA A 140 1.47 0.09 4.32
C ALA A 140 2.46 1.07 5.01
N SER A 141 3.05 0.68 6.12
CA SER A 141 4.08 1.41 6.86
C SER A 141 4.69 0.47 7.91
N LEU A 142 5.93 0.71 8.34
CA LEU A 142 6.48 0.09 9.56
C LEU A 142 5.67 0.41 10.82
N LEU A 143 4.90 1.50 10.82
CA LEU A 143 3.99 1.82 11.93
C LEU A 143 2.86 0.79 12.11
N ALA A 144 2.62 -0.06 11.10
CA ALA A 144 1.71 -1.20 11.23
C ALA A 144 2.12 -2.20 12.33
N PHE A 145 3.39 -2.21 12.72
CA PHE A 145 3.97 -3.12 13.72
C PHE A 145 4.39 -2.39 15.01
N SER A 146 3.84 -1.19 15.24
CA SER A 146 4.32 -0.31 16.29
C SER A 146 3.51 -0.33 17.59
N GLU A 147 2.56 -1.26 17.73
CA GLU A 147 1.70 -1.37 18.91
C GLU A 147 2.48 -1.69 20.19
N SER A 148 3.57 -2.45 20.07
CA SER A 148 4.45 -2.79 21.19
C SER A 148 5.55 -1.75 21.45
N ALA A 149 5.72 -0.73 20.58
CA ALA A 149 6.75 0.28 20.70
C ALA A 149 6.24 1.53 21.43
N VAL A 150 6.94 1.93 22.50
CA VAL A 150 6.65 3.19 23.20
C VAL A 150 7.27 4.36 22.43
N LEU A 151 6.48 4.98 21.56
CA LEU A 151 6.86 6.17 20.79
C LEU A 151 6.21 7.39 21.45
N SER A 152 6.79 7.87 22.52
CA SER A 152 6.22 8.78 23.54
C SER A 152 5.72 10.16 23.06
N ARG A 153 5.90 10.52 21.79
CA ARG A 153 5.42 11.78 21.19
C ARG A 153 4.75 11.60 19.85
N PHE A 154 4.34 10.37 19.54
CA PHE A 154 3.85 10.02 18.21
C PHE A 154 2.48 9.33 18.30
N ASN A 155 1.44 10.16 18.38
CA ASN A 155 0.05 9.69 18.42
C ASN A 155 -0.36 9.21 17.03
N ARG A 156 -0.68 7.93 16.89
CA ARG A 156 -0.84 7.28 15.58
C ARG A 156 -1.90 6.18 15.53
N ALA A 157 -2.76 6.10 16.55
CA ALA A 157 -3.64 4.94 16.74
C ALA A 157 -4.43 4.57 15.48
N THR A 158 -5.21 5.50 14.93
CA THR A 158 -6.03 5.25 13.73
C THR A 158 -5.17 4.94 12.51
N TYR A 159 -4.12 5.74 12.25
CA TYR A 159 -3.22 5.52 11.12
C TYR A 159 -2.53 4.15 11.21
N ALA A 160 -1.92 3.82 12.35
CA ALA A 160 -1.25 2.55 12.57
C ALA A 160 -2.22 1.36 12.45
N GLY A 161 -3.44 1.51 13.00
CA GLY A 161 -4.51 0.52 12.85
C GLY A 161 -4.89 0.28 11.38
N CYS A 162 -5.07 1.34 10.60
CA CYS A 162 -5.32 1.21 9.16
C CYS A 162 -4.14 0.53 8.43
N LYS A 163 -2.90 0.87 8.78
CA LYS A 163 -1.72 0.25 8.16
C LYS A 163 -1.54 -1.22 8.58
N ALA A 164 -1.89 -1.59 9.82
CA ALA A 164 -1.95 -2.98 10.26
C ALA A 164 -3.03 -3.78 9.51
N PHE A 165 -4.20 -3.16 9.25
CA PHE A 165 -5.21 -3.75 8.37
C PHE A 165 -4.61 -4.08 7.00
N ILE A 166 -3.92 -3.12 6.34
CA ILE A 166 -3.32 -3.33 5.02
C ILE A 166 -2.33 -4.51 5.04
N VAL A 167 -1.50 -4.62 6.08
CA VAL A 167 -0.53 -5.72 6.23
C VAL A 167 -1.22 -7.08 6.28
N THR A 168 -2.19 -7.23 7.17
CA THR A 168 -2.91 -8.50 7.32
C THR A 168 -3.75 -8.83 6.08
N PHE A 169 -4.52 -7.86 5.59
CA PHE A 169 -5.36 -7.99 4.40
C PHE A 169 -4.56 -8.44 3.18
N THR A 170 -3.44 -7.78 2.90
CA THR A 170 -2.63 -8.09 1.71
C THR A 170 -2.02 -9.49 1.76
N GLN A 171 -1.55 -9.92 2.94
CA GLN A 171 -1.00 -11.27 3.10
C GLN A 171 -2.06 -12.36 2.92
N LEU A 172 -3.30 -12.12 3.39
CA LEU A 172 -4.40 -13.06 3.18
C LEU A 172 -4.82 -13.10 1.71
N VAL A 173 -4.95 -11.95 1.05
CA VAL A 173 -5.21 -11.91 -0.40
C VAL A 173 -4.12 -12.64 -1.18
N ALA A 174 -2.84 -12.46 -0.81
CA ALA A 174 -1.73 -13.17 -1.45
C ALA A 174 -1.89 -14.70 -1.36
N GLN A 175 -2.34 -15.21 -0.20
CA GLN A 175 -2.63 -16.64 -0.02
C GLN A 175 -3.80 -17.11 -0.90
N GLU A 176 -4.88 -16.33 -0.95
CA GLU A 176 -6.09 -16.67 -1.72
C GLU A 176 -5.84 -16.73 -3.24
N VAL A 177 -4.95 -15.88 -3.76
CA VAL A 177 -4.66 -15.81 -5.20
C VAL A 177 -3.37 -16.49 -5.62
N HIS A 178 -2.67 -17.16 -4.71
CA HIS A 178 -1.39 -17.82 -4.95
C HIS A 178 -1.40 -18.71 -6.20
N ASP A 179 -2.41 -19.57 -6.30
CA ASP A 179 -2.53 -20.54 -7.41
C ASP A 179 -3.02 -19.90 -8.73
N HIS A 180 -3.33 -18.60 -8.70
CA HIS A 180 -3.82 -17.86 -9.87
C HIS A 180 -2.72 -17.09 -10.62
N GLY A 181 -1.44 -17.22 -10.24
CA GLY A 181 -0.31 -16.57 -10.92
C GLY A 181 -0.27 -15.05 -10.74
N ILE A 182 -0.91 -14.53 -9.69
CA ILE A 182 -0.93 -13.11 -9.36
C ILE A 182 0.07 -12.84 -8.23
N LYS A 183 0.95 -11.86 -8.42
CA LYS A 183 1.86 -11.41 -7.38
C LYS A 183 1.19 -10.37 -6.51
N VAL A 184 1.18 -10.58 -5.20
CA VAL A 184 0.61 -9.62 -4.24
C VAL A 184 1.63 -9.30 -3.17
N GLN A 185 1.88 -8.01 -2.95
CA GLN A 185 2.88 -7.52 -2.02
C GLN A 185 2.32 -6.42 -1.13
N VAL A 186 2.67 -6.44 0.15
CA VAL A 186 2.60 -5.29 1.04
C VAL A 186 3.99 -4.67 1.17
N CYS A 187 4.11 -3.38 0.83
CA CYS A 187 5.32 -2.60 1.06
C CYS A 187 5.17 -1.80 2.36
N CYS A 188 6.09 -1.99 3.30
CA CYS A 188 6.07 -1.39 4.64
C CYS A 188 7.27 -0.46 4.85
N PRO A 189 7.30 0.74 4.24
CA PRO A 189 8.41 1.66 4.43
C PRO A 189 8.44 2.21 5.86
N GLY A 190 9.64 2.54 6.32
CA GLY A 190 9.86 3.38 7.50
C GLY A 190 9.59 4.85 7.19
N ALA A 191 10.40 5.74 7.77
CA ALA A 191 10.37 7.15 7.44
C ALA A 191 10.85 7.36 6.00
N VAL A 192 10.11 8.16 5.21
CA VAL A 192 10.44 8.47 3.82
C VAL A 192 10.50 9.98 3.65
N GLU A 193 11.52 10.46 2.92
CA GLU A 193 11.72 11.87 2.61
C GLU A 193 10.69 12.35 1.59
N THR A 194 9.56 12.86 2.09
CA THR A 194 8.42 13.32 1.27
C THR A 194 7.69 14.46 1.96
N GLU A 195 6.81 15.15 1.23
CA GLU A 195 5.88 16.16 1.79
C GLU A 195 4.86 15.58 2.80
N PHE A 196 4.87 14.26 3.04
CA PHE A 196 3.92 13.58 3.91
C PHE A 196 3.99 14.07 5.37
N HIS A 197 5.20 14.30 5.88
CA HIS A 197 5.42 14.81 7.23
C HIS A 197 5.04 16.29 7.34
N ASP A 198 5.32 17.09 6.30
CA ASP A 198 4.95 18.50 6.24
C ASP A 198 3.43 18.65 6.27
N VAL A 199 2.70 17.84 5.49
CA VAL A 199 1.24 17.80 5.48
C VAL A 199 0.67 17.33 6.82
N ALA A 200 1.37 16.44 7.51
CA ALA A 200 1.00 15.95 8.84
C ALA A 200 1.31 16.93 9.98
N GLY A 201 2.01 18.03 9.70
CA GLY A 201 2.45 19.00 10.71
C GLY A 201 3.48 18.45 11.71
N VAL A 202 4.23 17.42 11.32
CA VAL A 202 5.27 16.81 12.14
C VAL A 202 6.65 17.00 11.50
N PRO A 203 7.73 17.18 12.30
CA PRO A 203 9.07 17.31 11.76
C PRO A 203 9.47 16.10 10.91
N ASN A 204 10.17 16.35 9.83
CA ASN A 204 10.82 15.29 9.05
C ASN A 204 11.82 14.54 9.95
N PRO A 205 11.80 13.21 9.99
CA PRO A 205 12.75 12.45 10.77
C PRO A 205 14.18 12.64 10.21
N PRO A 206 15.21 12.69 11.07
CA PRO A 206 16.59 12.99 10.66
C PRO A 206 17.21 11.90 9.77
N ALA A 207 16.65 10.70 9.78
CA ALA A 207 17.04 9.59 8.91
C ALA A 207 15.79 9.06 8.19
N ALA A 208 15.62 9.47 6.96
CA ALA A 208 14.52 9.02 6.09
C ALA A 208 15.09 8.43 4.80
N MET A 209 14.45 7.39 4.29
CA MET A 209 14.80 6.78 3.02
C MET A 209 14.24 7.62 1.87
N SER A 210 14.94 7.72 0.75
CA SER A 210 14.37 8.37 -0.43
C SER A 210 13.19 7.58 -0.98
N PRO A 211 12.17 8.25 -1.57
CA PRO A 211 11.06 7.56 -2.23
C PRO A 211 11.53 6.59 -3.31
N GLU A 212 12.58 6.95 -4.03
CA GLU A 212 13.17 6.12 -5.08
C GLU A 212 13.75 4.81 -4.53
N ALA A 213 14.44 4.87 -3.39
CA ALA A 213 14.99 3.68 -2.75
C ALA A 213 13.88 2.74 -2.25
N VAL A 214 12.81 3.29 -1.67
CA VAL A 214 11.63 2.51 -1.26
C VAL A 214 11.03 1.77 -2.44
N VAL A 215 10.82 2.46 -3.55
CA VAL A 215 10.22 1.88 -4.77
C VAL A 215 11.14 0.82 -5.38
N THR A 216 12.44 1.11 -5.47
CA THR A 216 13.43 0.14 -5.96
C THR A 216 13.41 -1.15 -5.14
N ALA A 217 13.36 -1.06 -3.82
CA ALA A 217 13.27 -2.22 -2.94
C ALA A 217 11.97 -2.99 -3.17
N SER A 218 10.83 -2.28 -3.24
CA SER A 218 9.52 -2.90 -3.45
C SER A 218 9.42 -3.63 -4.79
N LEU A 219 9.85 -3.01 -5.90
CA LEU A 219 9.78 -3.65 -7.21
C LEU A 219 10.69 -4.89 -7.28
N ARG A 220 11.90 -4.84 -6.71
CA ARG A 220 12.80 -6.00 -6.63
C ARG A 220 12.22 -7.12 -5.77
N ALA A 221 11.66 -6.79 -4.62
CA ALA A 221 11.00 -7.75 -3.75
C ALA A 221 9.78 -8.40 -4.42
N LEU A 222 8.98 -7.62 -5.17
CA LEU A 222 7.86 -8.13 -5.97
C LEU A 222 8.34 -9.12 -7.04
N ASP A 223 9.44 -8.80 -7.73
CA ASP A 223 10.03 -9.68 -8.74
C ASP A 223 10.53 -10.99 -8.11
N ALA A 224 11.13 -10.91 -6.92
CA ALA A 224 11.57 -12.06 -6.12
C ALA A 224 10.41 -12.88 -5.52
N GLY A 225 9.16 -12.37 -5.60
CA GLY A 225 7.98 -13.05 -5.05
C GLY A 225 7.79 -12.82 -3.54
N GLU A 226 8.42 -11.81 -2.96
CA GLU A 226 8.24 -11.46 -1.55
C GLU A 226 6.88 -10.82 -1.32
N VAL A 227 6.09 -11.41 -0.43
CA VAL A 227 4.76 -10.89 -0.05
C VAL A 227 4.88 -9.70 0.91
N VAL A 228 5.86 -9.70 1.81
CA VAL A 228 6.10 -8.61 2.76
C VAL A 228 7.44 -7.97 2.47
N CYS A 229 7.42 -6.75 1.94
CA CYS A 229 8.61 -5.95 1.69
C CYS A 229 8.77 -4.89 2.78
N VAL A 230 9.90 -4.93 3.50
CA VAL A 230 10.31 -3.89 4.45
C VAL A 230 11.64 -3.31 3.95
N PRO A 231 11.62 -2.17 3.23
CA PRO A 231 12.78 -1.67 2.47
C PRO A 231 14.09 -1.48 3.26
N GLY A 232 14.00 -1.23 4.56
CA GLY A 232 15.16 -1.03 5.43
C GLY A 232 15.54 -2.24 6.29
N LEU A 233 14.92 -3.40 6.11
CA LEU A 233 15.16 -4.58 6.92
C LEU A 233 16.31 -5.43 6.33
N GLU A 234 17.45 -5.45 7.00
CA GLU A 234 18.62 -6.21 6.56
C GLU A 234 18.47 -7.73 6.78
N ASP A 235 17.84 -8.13 7.89
CA ASP A 235 17.63 -9.56 8.23
C ASP A 235 16.16 -9.96 7.98
N PRO A 236 15.86 -10.65 6.87
CA PRO A 236 14.48 -11.06 6.55
C PRO A 236 13.92 -12.08 7.55
N SER A 237 14.75 -12.77 8.33
CA SER A 237 14.29 -13.73 9.34
C SER A 237 13.48 -13.09 10.47
N VAL A 238 13.51 -11.77 10.60
CA VAL A 238 12.63 -11.01 11.52
C VAL A 238 11.17 -11.23 11.14
N ILE A 239 10.85 -11.24 9.84
CA ILE A 239 9.48 -11.48 9.35
C ILE A 239 9.05 -12.91 9.67
N ASP A 240 9.95 -13.89 9.52
CA ASP A 240 9.65 -15.28 9.85
C ASP A 240 9.35 -15.47 11.34
N ARG A 241 10.13 -14.83 12.23
CA ARG A 241 9.89 -14.85 13.68
C ARG A 241 8.57 -14.17 14.04
N TYR A 242 8.23 -13.07 13.41
CA TYR A 242 6.94 -12.39 13.57
C TYR A 242 5.78 -13.35 13.20
N HIS A 243 5.83 -13.98 12.04
CA HIS A 243 4.83 -14.95 11.62
C HIS A 243 4.78 -16.18 12.53
N GLN A 244 5.92 -16.64 13.03
CA GLN A 244 5.96 -17.77 13.96
C GLN A 244 5.25 -17.43 15.27
N ALA A 245 5.46 -16.23 15.83
CA ALA A 245 4.78 -15.78 17.04
C ALA A 245 3.28 -15.72 16.85
N HIS A 246 2.79 -15.23 15.70
CA HIS A 246 1.37 -15.20 15.37
C HIS A 246 0.78 -16.61 15.25
N ARG A 247 1.44 -17.52 14.55
CA ARG A 247 0.99 -18.92 14.45
C ARG A 247 0.92 -19.60 15.82
N GLU A 248 1.92 -19.33 16.68
CA GLU A 248 1.94 -19.89 18.03
C GLU A 248 0.79 -19.33 18.88
N MET A 249 0.50 -18.04 18.79
CA MET A 249 -0.65 -17.43 19.48
C MET A 249 -1.98 -18.04 19.03
N LEU A 250 -2.16 -18.25 17.71
CA LEU A 250 -3.35 -18.90 17.16
C LEU A 250 -3.46 -20.35 17.66
N ARG A 251 -2.37 -21.11 17.64
CA ARG A 251 -2.33 -22.51 18.06
C ARG A 251 -2.63 -22.66 19.56
N GLN A 252 -2.03 -21.81 20.40
CA GLN A 252 -2.22 -21.89 21.85
C GLN A 252 -3.53 -21.27 22.33
N GLY A 253 -3.98 -20.19 21.64
CA GLY A 253 -5.19 -19.46 22.05
C GLY A 253 -6.50 -20.12 21.62
N ASN A 254 -6.48 -20.93 20.56
CA ASN A 254 -7.69 -21.63 20.08
C ASN A 254 -7.94 -22.92 20.87
N ARG A 255 -8.39 -22.77 22.11
CA ARG A 255 -8.66 -23.87 23.06
C ARG A 255 -10.09 -23.77 23.57
N PRO A 256 -10.76 -24.90 23.83
CA PRO A 256 -12.13 -24.92 24.38
C PRO A 256 -12.17 -24.52 25.86
N GLU A 257 -11.04 -24.57 26.56
CA GLU A 257 -10.94 -24.35 27.98
C GLU A 257 -10.34 -23.01 28.33
N LEU A 258 -10.84 -22.41 29.43
CA LEU A 258 -10.27 -21.19 29.98
C LEU A 258 -8.80 -21.41 30.40
N ALA A 259 -7.93 -20.51 30.00
CA ALA A 259 -6.55 -20.55 30.44
C ALA A 259 -6.44 -20.43 31.96
N GLU A 260 -5.50 -21.17 32.56
CA GLU A 260 -5.36 -21.29 34.02
C GLU A 260 -5.20 -19.93 34.71
N ARG A 261 -4.45 -18.98 34.10
CA ARG A 261 -4.26 -17.61 34.60
C ARG A 261 -5.55 -16.80 34.75
N TYR A 262 -6.66 -17.23 34.18
CA TYR A 262 -7.98 -16.58 34.26
C TYR A 262 -8.97 -17.36 35.13
N ARG A 263 -8.57 -18.54 35.63
CA ARG A 263 -9.42 -19.32 36.56
C ARG A 263 -9.41 -18.58 37.91
N VAL A 264 -10.61 -18.31 38.43
CA VAL A 264 -10.75 -17.79 39.79
C VAL A 264 -10.29 -18.89 40.73
N ALA A 265 -9.38 -18.60 41.67
CA ALA A 265 -9.07 -19.53 42.74
C ALA A 265 -10.39 -19.90 43.43
N ALA A 266 -10.71 -21.23 43.46
CA ALA A 266 -11.84 -21.69 44.20
C ALA A 266 -11.64 -21.30 45.67
N GLY A 267 -12.47 -20.39 46.16
CA GLY A 267 -12.45 -19.88 47.53
C GLY A 267 -12.88 -21.00 48.54
#